data_15a95cdd5e151aa04f984c245cb3ae7b
#
_entry.id   15a95cdd5e151aa04f984c245cb3ae7b
#
_cell.length_a   1.000
_cell.length_b   1.000
_cell.length_c   1.000
_cell.angle_alpha   90.00
_cell.angle_beta   90.00
_cell.angle_gamma   90.00
#
_symmetry.space_group_name_H-M   'P 1'
#
loop_
_entity.id
_entity.type
_entity.pdbx_description
1 polymer ?
#
loop_
_entity_poly.entity_id
_entity_poly.type
_entity_poly.pdbx_seq_one_letter_code
_entity_poly.pdbx_strand_id
1 'polypeptide(L)'
;MFPKHQIDSFEKYWRRRKPGSSTALHYASDVRIFFNWAQGRSPEAITVHDVDEFIGWQQSLNRAQETIRRRLIALRMFFDYLVYICEEHIANPVITRRHYIDQGHRLPRDIRQEEIEKLFTAISDHLRDRTIFTLMLHTGIRVGEVVNLCLGDVYLSEKRSAHLRVNGKGQRERVAYLSATAAQLISKYLSGRTTKKEEKVFLNRRGKPITITGIQLQLAKYCHQAGIWVTCHQLRHTFACRMVAADVPVTSVQKMLGHTSIRTTQLYVRVADRQVEQDYHAGIQKVIENCSSLPEVSHG
;
A
#
# COMPACT_ATOMS: atom_id res chain seq x y z
N MET A 1 12.61 8.97 34.26
CA MET A 1 11.13 8.78 34.42
C MET A 1 10.51 8.58 33.05
N PHE A 2 9.62 7.57 32.88
CA PHE A 2 9.01 7.25 31.57
C PHE A 2 8.34 8.50 30.96
N PRO A 3 8.66 8.88 29.71
CA PRO A 3 8.25 10.17 29.12
C PRO A 3 6.81 10.15 28.58
N LYS A 4 5.87 9.71 29.41
CA LYS A 4 4.46 9.54 29.02
C LYS A 4 3.83 10.82 28.47
N HIS A 5 4.02 11.92 29.17
CA HIS A 5 3.46 13.21 28.76
C HIS A 5 4.01 13.69 27.42
N GLN A 6 5.32 13.55 27.19
CA GLN A 6 5.97 13.93 25.92
C GLN A 6 5.46 13.05 24.77
N ILE A 7 5.30 11.73 24.98
CA ILE A 7 4.74 10.81 23.95
C ILE A 7 3.28 11.13 23.63
N ASP A 8 2.46 11.43 24.64
CA ASP A 8 1.06 11.78 24.42
C ASP A 8 0.93 13.14 23.69
N SER A 9 1.79 14.09 23.99
CA SER A 9 1.89 15.39 23.29
C SER A 9 2.36 15.23 21.84
N PHE A 10 3.35 14.36 21.60
CA PHE A 10 3.81 13.98 20.28
C PHE A 10 2.71 13.31 19.44
N GLU A 11 1.91 12.41 20.04
CA GLU A 11 0.76 11.81 19.38
C GLU A 11 -0.27 12.87 18.96
N LYS A 12 -0.61 13.81 19.88
CA LYS A 12 -1.53 14.93 19.58
C LYS A 12 -1.00 15.83 18.46
N TYR A 13 0.30 16.11 18.46
CA TYR A 13 0.95 16.91 17.42
C TYR A 13 0.79 16.26 16.03
N TRP A 14 1.04 14.95 15.90
CA TRP A 14 0.90 14.25 14.64
C TRP A 14 -0.56 14.07 14.22
N ARG A 15 -1.50 13.90 15.15
CA ARG A 15 -2.94 13.87 14.84
C ARG A 15 -3.42 15.15 14.18
N ARG A 16 -2.96 16.31 14.67
CA ARG A 16 -3.29 17.61 14.07
C ARG A 16 -2.70 17.79 12.68
N ARG A 17 -1.47 17.33 12.45
CA ARG A 17 -0.80 17.44 11.15
C ARG A 17 -1.29 16.47 10.10
N LYS A 18 -1.79 15.32 10.50
CA LYS A 18 -2.29 14.26 9.59
C LYS A 18 -3.62 13.72 10.10
N PRO A 19 -4.69 14.53 10.06
CA PRO A 19 -6.01 14.09 10.51
C PRO A 19 -6.47 12.86 9.71
N GLY A 20 -7.14 11.93 10.38
CA GLY A 20 -7.62 10.68 9.78
C GLY A 20 -6.55 9.63 9.45
N SER A 21 -5.27 9.91 9.74
CA SER A 21 -4.18 8.95 9.54
C SER A 21 -3.86 8.19 10.82
N SER A 22 -3.59 6.88 10.71
CA SER A 22 -3.06 6.05 11.81
C SER A 22 -1.60 6.34 12.17
N THR A 23 -0.92 7.24 11.44
CA THR A 23 0.52 7.54 11.63
C THR A 23 0.83 7.97 13.07
N ALA A 24 -0.01 8.84 13.66
CA ALA A 24 0.18 9.32 15.03
C ALA A 24 0.16 8.18 16.05
N LEU A 25 -0.81 7.27 15.93
CA LEU A 25 -0.95 6.10 16.81
C LEU A 25 0.23 5.15 16.67
N HIS A 26 0.65 4.84 15.43
CA HIS A 26 1.78 3.96 15.16
C HIS A 26 3.09 4.54 15.68
N TYR A 27 3.37 5.81 15.44
CA TYR A 27 4.57 6.47 15.93
C TYR A 27 4.61 6.49 17.46
N ALA A 28 3.53 6.89 18.12
CA ALA A 28 3.47 6.88 19.58
C ALA A 28 3.64 5.47 20.16
N SER A 29 3.02 4.46 19.54
CA SER A 29 3.18 3.06 19.93
C SER A 29 4.64 2.57 19.81
N ASP A 30 5.30 2.89 18.68
CA ASP A 30 6.69 2.51 18.45
C ASP A 30 7.65 3.19 19.43
N VAL A 31 7.41 4.46 19.76
CA VAL A 31 8.17 5.20 20.79
C VAL A 31 7.96 4.60 22.16
N ARG A 32 6.72 4.22 22.52
CA ARG A 32 6.44 3.53 23.80
C ARG A 32 7.19 2.20 23.91
N ILE A 33 7.31 1.43 22.81
CA ILE A 33 8.07 0.17 22.79
C ILE A 33 9.54 0.44 23.10
N PHE A 34 10.14 1.49 22.56
CA PHE A 34 11.51 1.88 22.83
C PHE A 34 11.71 2.24 24.31
N PHE A 35 10.90 3.15 24.85
CA PHE A 35 11.05 3.60 26.23
C PHE A 35 10.70 2.51 27.27
N ASN A 36 9.83 1.57 26.94
CA ASN A 36 9.61 0.38 27.77
C ASN A 36 10.87 -0.52 27.80
N TRP A 37 11.50 -0.73 26.66
CA TRP A 37 12.78 -1.46 26.58
C TRP A 37 13.89 -0.71 27.34
N ALA A 38 13.95 0.61 27.20
CA ALA A 38 14.89 1.47 27.92
C ALA A 38 14.54 1.66 29.41
N GLN A 39 13.64 0.84 29.97
CA GLN A 39 13.23 0.85 31.39
C GLN A 39 12.73 2.22 31.88
N GLY A 40 12.10 2.98 31.01
CA GLY A 40 11.49 4.27 31.34
C GLY A 40 12.50 5.38 31.61
N ARG A 41 13.74 5.27 31.12
CA ARG A 41 14.72 6.39 31.17
C ARG A 41 14.14 7.63 30.49
N SER A 42 14.60 8.81 30.94
CA SER A 42 14.18 10.06 30.32
C SER A 42 14.82 10.27 28.95
N PRO A 43 14.23 11.07 28.06
CA PRO A 43 14.80 11.33 26.73
C PRO A 43 16.24 11.87 26.76
N GLU A 44 16.58 12.71 27.74
CA GLU A 44 17.92 13.31 27.91
C GLU A 44 18.99 12.25 28.21
N ALA A 45 18.59 11.12 28.81
CA ALA A 45 19.49 10.03 29.17
C ALA A 45 19.71 9.01 28.05
N ILE A 46 19.04 9.20 26.90
CA ILE A 46 19.16 8.28 25.76
C ILE A 46 20.33 8.69 24.88
N THR A 47 21.20 7.75 24.62
CA THR A 47 22.41 7.92 23.81
C THR A 47 22.28 7.23 22.44
N VAL A 48 23.23 7.53 21.57
CA VAL A 48 23.36 6.85 20.26
C VAL A 48 23.55 5.32 20.44
N HIS A 49 24.29 4.93 21.49
CA HIS A 49 24.58 3.53 21.81
C HIS A 49 23.30 2.77 22.22
N ASP A 50 22.42 3.40 22.97
CA ASP A 50 21.11 2.81 23.31
C ASP A 50 20.27 2.48 22.07
N VAL A 51 20.40 3.30 21.02
CA VAL A 51 19.71 3.02 19.75
C VAL A 51 20.31 1.81 19.04
N ASP A 52 21.66 1.65 19.07
CA ASP A 52 22.34 0.47 18.54
C ASP A 52 21.89 -0.81 19.30
N GLU A 53 21.88 -0.75 20.63
CA GLU A 53 21.45 -1.88 21.48
C GLU A 53 19.97 -2.23 21.22
N PHE A 54 19.11 -1.23 21.06
CA PHE A 54 17.70 -1.45 20.71
C PHE A 54 17.55 -2.17 19.37
N ILE A 55 18.36 -1.80 18.35
CA ILE A 55 18.39 -2.49 17.06
C ILE A 55 18.78 -3.96 17.27
N GLY A 56 19.87 -4.23 17.98
CA GLY A 56 20.31 -5.58 18.29
C GLY A 56 19.25 -6.40 19.02
N TRP A 57 18.59 -5.80 20.01
CA TRP A 57 17.46 -6.45 20.69
C TRP A 57 16.29 -6.75 19.75
N GLN A 58 15.93 -5.83 18.83
CA GLN A 58 14.87 -6.10 17.86
C GLN A 58 15.23 -7.25 16.91
N GLN A 59 16.51 -7.34 16.52
CA GLN A 59 17.03 -8.40 15.67
C GLN A 59 17.03 -9.76 16.41
N SER A 60 17.41 -9.80 17.68
CA SER A 60 17.35 -11.02 18.50
C SER A 60 15.93 -11.58 18.67
N LEU A 61 14.92 -10.70 18.60
CA LEU A 61 13.50 -11.07 18.55
C LEU A 61 13.01 -11.46 17.14
N ASN A 62 13.89 -11.61 16.16
CA ASN A 62 13.57 -11.91 14.76
C ASN A 62 12.52 -10.95 14.16
N ARG A 63 12.55 -9.66 14.54
CA ARG A 63 11.64 -8.67 13.95
C ARG A 63 12.04 -8.37 12.52
N ALA A 64 11.02 -8.25 11.64
CA ALA A 64 11.25 -7.88 10.24
C ALA A 64 12.00 -6.54 10.15
N GLN A 65 12.97 -6.42 9.24
CA GLN A 65 13.79 -5.23 9.04
C GLN A 65 12.94 -3.97 8.79
N GLU A 66 11.82 -4.11 8.06
CA GLU A 66 10.85 -3.01 7.85
C GLU A 66 10.22 -2.54 9.18
N THR A 67 9.95 -3.45 10.12
CA THR A 67 9.44 -3.11 11.46
C THR A 67 10.48 -2.33 12.25
N ILE A 68 11.75 -2.78 12.23
CA ILE A 68 12.85 -2.11 12.92
C ILE A 68 13.03 -0.70 12.34
N ARG A 69 13.12 -0.58 11.02
CA ARG A 69 13.23 0.70 10.33
C ARG A 69 12.08 1.65 10.65
N ARG A 70 10.84 1.17 10.66
CA ARG A 70 9.67 1.99 11.01
C ARG A 70 9.77 2.52 12.44
N ARG A 71 10.23 1.69 13.39
CA ARG A 71 10.47 2.10 14.78
C ARG A 71 11.56 3.15 14.90
N LEU A 72 12.65 3.01 14.16
CA LEU A 72 13.71 4.02 14.13
C LEU A 72 13.24 5.35 13.54
N ILE A 73 12.40 5.32 12.50
CA ILE A 73 11.77 6.53 11.96
C ILE A 73 10.88 7.19 13.01
N ALA A 74 10.06 6.42 13.72
CA ALA A 74 9.19 6.94 14.76
C ALA A 74 9.99 7.57 15.92
N LEU A 75 11.07 6.90 16.33
CA LEU A 75 11.96 7.37 17.38
C LEU A 75 12.67 8.67 16.95
N ARG A 76 13.22 8.71 15.74
CA ARG A 76 13.82 9.93 15.20
C ARG A 76 12.83 11.09 15.17
N MET A 77 11.60 10.85 14.68
CA MET A 77 10.55 11.86 14.64
C MET A 77 10.13 12.36 16.02
N PHE A 78 10.21 11.50 17.04
CA PHE A 78 9.96 11.88 18.42
C PHE A 78 11.05 12.80 18.98
N PHE A 79 12.33 12.45 18.79
CA PHE A 79 13.43 13.32 19.22
C PHE A 79 13.49 14.63 18.42
N ASP A 80 13.22 14.60 17.10
CA ASP A 80 13.07 15.83 16.30
C ASP A 80 11.92 16.71 16.85
N TYR A 81 10.82 16.12 17.31
CA TYR A 81 9.72 16.84 17.94
C TYR A 81 10.17 17.50 19.26
N LEU A 82 10.90 16.81 20.11
CA LEU A 82 11.40 17.36 21.35
C LEU A 82 12.37 18.53 21.09
N VAL A 83 13.31 18.34 20.17
CA VAL A 83 14.34 19.36 19.84
C VAL A 83 13.73 20.58 19.17
N TYR A 84 12.93 20.40 18.10
CA TYR A 84 12.53 21.52 17.24
C TYR A 84 11.13 22.09 17.54
N ILE A 85 10.30 21.36 18.28
CA ILE A 85 8.92 21.81 18.55
C ILE A 85 8.73 22.09 20.04
N CYS A 86 9.36 21.31 20.92
CA CYS A 86 9.34 21.56 22.37
C CYS A 86 10.55 22.39 22.81
N GLU A 87 11.52 22.64 21.91
CA GLU A 87 12.75 23.42 22.17
C GLU A 87 13.59 22.85 23.34
N GLU A 88 13.51 21.51 23.52
CA GLU A 88 14.31 20.83 24.53
C GLU A 88 15.80 20.78 24.13
N HIS A 89 16.70 21.09 25.07
CA HIS A 89 18.14 21.10 24.83
C HIS A 89 18.76 19.69 24.90
N ILE A 90 18.30 18.81 23.99
CA ILE A 90 18.77 17.45 23.85
C ILE A 90 19.22 17.19 22.41
N ALA A 91 20.08 16.20 22.21
CA ALA A 91 20.45 15.75 20.87
C ALA A 91 19.52 14.62 20.40
N ASN A 92 19.23 14.55 19.11
CA ASN A 92 18.57 13.39 18.55
C ASN A 92 19.55 12.21 18.46
N PRO A 93 19.36 11.12 19.22
CA PRO A 93 20.29 9.98 19.24
C PRO A 93 20.18 9.11 17.98
N VAL A 94 19.16 9.29 17.14
CA VAL A 94 18.96 8.49 15.93
C VAL A 94 19.71 9.09 14.75
N ILE A 95 20.91 8.60 14.50
CA ILE A 95 21.77 9.01 13.37
C ILE A 95 21.45 8.17 12.15
N THR A 96 20.85 8.77 11.12
CA THR A 96 20.32 8.06 9.94
C THR A 96 21.37 7.18 9.24
N ARG A 97 22.63 7.64 9.12
CA ARG A 97 23.70 6.87 8.47
C ARG A 97 24.17 5.68 9.31
N ARG A 98 24.22 5.83 10.65
CA ARG A 98 24.64 4.79 11.59
C ARG A 98 23.58 3.71 11.77
N HIS A 99 22.32 4.12 11.92
CA HIS A 99 21.18 3.24 12.19
C HIS A 99 20.43 2.86 10.90
N TYR A 100 21.15 2.85 9.76
CA TYR A 100 20.58 2.41 8.49
C TYR A 100 20.30 0.91 8.53
N ILE A 101 19.08 0.51 8.22
CA ILE A 101 18.68 -0.88 8.07
C ILE A 101 18.44 -1.14 6.60
N ASP A 102 19.27 -2.00 6.01
CA ASP A 102 19.06 -2.45 4.63
C ASP A 102 17.82 -3.34 4.57
N GLN A 103 16.93 -3.03 3.65
CA GLN A 103 15.67 -3.77 3.51
C GLN A 103 15.80 -4.97 2.59
N GLY A 104 16.92 -5.10 1.88
CA GLY A 104 16.97 -5.98 0.73
C GLY A 104 15.85 -5.65 -0.27
N HIS A 105 16.10 -5.62 -1.53
CA HIS A 105 15.07 -5.38 -2.54
C HIS A 105 14.24 -6.65 -2.76
N ARG A 106 13.33 -6.98 -1.82
CA ARG A 106 12.30 -7.97 -2.13
C ARG A 106 11.28 -7.31 -3.03
N LEU A 107 11.27 -7.70 -4.29
CA LEU A 107 10.20 -7.34 -5.20
C LEU A 107 8.89 -7.89 -4.63
N PRO A 108 7.84 -7.07 -4.50
CA PRO A 108 6.54 -7.57 -4.12
C PRO A 108 6.12 -8.63 -5.16
N ARG A 109 5.75 -9.81 -4.69
CA ARG A 109 5.27 -10.89 -5.57
C ARG A 109 3.82 -10.58 -5.97
N ASP A 110 3.53 -10.60 -7.27
CA ASP A 110 2.16 -10.66 -7.77
C ASP A 110 1.51 -12.01 -7.43
N ILE A 111 0.19 -12.03 -7.41
CA ILE A 111 -0.58 -13.25 -7.13
C ILE A 111 -0.65 -14.05 -8.42
N ARG A 112 -0.25 -15.32 -8.37
CA ARG A 112 -0.35 -16.24 -9.51
C ARG A 112 -1.80 -16.47 -9.91
N GLN A 113 -2.04 -16.82 -11.17
CA GLN A 113 -3.37 -17.05 -11.69
C GLN A 113 -4.12 -18.16 -10.92
N GLU A 114 -3.44 -19.26 -10.62
CA GLU A 114 -4.01 -20.38 -9.86
C GLU A 114 -4.42 -19.99 -8.43
N GLU A 115 -3.66 -19.07 -7.81
CA GLU A 115 -4.00 -18.56 -6.47
C GLU A 115 -5.25 -17.66 -6.52
N ILE A 116 -5.41 -16.88 -7.61
CA ILE A 116 -6.61 -16.07 -7.83
C ILE A 116 -7.83 -16.97 -8.03
N GLU A 117 -7.72 -17.99 -8.84
CA GLU A 117 -8.80 -18.95 -9.08
C GLU A 117 -9.22 -19.67 -7.79
N LYS A 118 -8.26 -20.16 -7.00
CA LYS A 118 -8.52 -20.76 -5.69
C LYS A 118 -9.20 -19.77 -4.74
N LEU A 119 -8.74 -18.50 -4.71
CA LEU A 119 -9.36 -17.47 -3.88
C LEU A 119 -10.81 -17.24 -4.27
N PHE A 120 -11.09 -17.02 -5.55
CA PHE A 120 -12.45 -16.74 -6.03
C PHE A 120 -13.38 -17.96 -5.96
N THR A 121 -12.84 -19.18 -6.01
CA THR A 121 -13.59 -20.41 -5.72
C THR A 121 -13.98 -20.47 -4.23
N ALA A 122 -13.05 -20.17 -3.32
CA ALA A 122 -13.34 -20.13 -1.88
C ALA A 122 -14.36 -19.05 -1.49
N ILE A 123 -14.39 -17.91 -2.21
CA ILE A 123 -15.36 -16.84 -2.00
C ILE A 123 -16.77 -17.28 -2.44
N SER A 124 -16.85 -18.13 -3.48
CA SER A 124 -18.10 -18.68 -4.06
C SER A 124 -19.26 -17.66 -4.15
N ASP A 125 -20.36 -17.87 -3.41
CA ASP A 125 -21.61 -17.10 -3.52
C ASP A 125 -21.68 -15.87 -2.63
N HIS A 126 -20.62 -15.52 -1.93
CA HIS A 126 -20.59 -14.31 -1.11
C HIS A 126 -20.46 -13.04 -1.96
N LEU A 127 -21.55 -12.60 -2.57
CA LEU A 127 -21.62 -11.51 -3.54
C LEU A 127 -20.89 -10.23 -3.08
N ARG A 128 -21.07 -9.81 -1.83
CA ARG A 128 -20.38 -8.64 -1.26
C ARG A 128 -18.85 -8.80 -1.34
N ASP A 129 -18.35 -9.92 -0.83
CA ASP A 129 -16.92 -10.16 -0.71
C ASP A 129 -16.29 -10.38 -2.09
N ARG A 130 -17.00 -11.11 -2.96
CA ARG A 130 -16.63 -11.25 -4.37
C ARG A 130 -16.54 -9.90 -5.08
N THR A 131 -17.51 -9.01 -4.86
CA THR A 131 -17.48 -7.65 -5.42
C THR A 131 -16.28 -6.87 -4.90
N ILE A 132 -16.03 -6.88 -3.57
CA ILE A 132 -14.89 -6.17 -2.96
C ILE A 132 -13.57 -6.61 -3.57
N PHE A 133 -13.29 -7.92 -3.61
CA PHE A 133 -12.00 -8.42 -4.07
C PHE A 133 -11.83 -8.32 -5.59
N THR A 134 -12.93 -8.43 -6.37
CA THR A 134 -12.90 -8.11 -7.80
C THR A 134 -12.58 -6.63 -8.04
N LEU A 135 -13.20 -5.70 -7.32
CA LEU A 135 -12.87 -4.29 -7.42
C LEU A 135 -11.39 -4.03 -7.12
N MET A 136 -10.86 -4.62 -6.06
CA MET A 136 -9.44 -4.45 -5.70
C MET A 136 -8.50 -5.00 -6.77
N LEU A 137 -8.84 -6.15 -7.36
CA LEU A 137 -8.03 -6.81 -8.39
C LEU A 137 -8.13 -6.12 -9.76
N HIS A 138 -9.28 -5.55 -10.12
CA HIS A 138 -9.53 -4.97 -11.44
C HIS A 138 -9.34 -3.45 -11.50
N THR A 139 -9.25 -2.75 -10.37
CA THR A 139 -9.08 -1.28 -10.34
C THR A 139 -7.88 -0.83 -9.52
N GLY A 140 -7.28 -1.72 -8.78
CA GLY A 140 -6.19 -1.38 -7.86
C GLY A 140 -6.59 -0.45 -6.73
N ILE A 141 -7.87 -0.36 -6.37
CA ILE A 141 -8.37 0.45 -5.25
C ILE A 141 -7.80 -0.05 -3.91
N ARG A 142 -7.44 0.86 -3.01
CA ARG A 142 -6.94 0.49 -1.66
C ARG A 142 -8.09 0.02 -0.77
N VAL A 143 -7.82 -0.91 0.15
CA VAL A 143 -8.83 -1.37 1.12
C VAL A 143 -9.47 -0.23 1.91
N GLY A 144 -8.69 0.80 2.29
CA GLY A 144 -9.22 2.00 2.95
C GLY A 144 -10.13 2.83 2.05
N GLU A 145 -9.90 2.84 0.74
CA GLU A 145 -10.76 3.51 -0.23
C GLU A 145 -12.06 2.73 -0.45
N VAL A 146 -12.00 1.38 -0.45
CA VAL A 146 -13.19 0.51 -0.53
C VAL A 146 -14.14 0.76 0.64
N VAL A 147 -13.64 0.81 1.88
CA VAL A 147 -14.49 1.07 3.07
C VAL A 147 -15.10 2.47 3.06
N ASN A 148 -14.42 3.45 2.45
CA ASN A 148 -14.88 4.83 2.40
C ASN A 148 -15.81 5.12 1.21
N LEU A 149 -15.94 4.20 0.25
CA LEU A 149 -16.77 4.38 -0.93
C LEU A 149 -18.24 4.61 -0.55
N CYS A 150 -18.85 5.67 -1.07
CA CYS A 150 -20.24 6.03 -0.88
C CYS A 150 -21.07 5.71 -2.13
N LEU A 151 -22.39 5.61 -1.98
CA LEU A 151 -23.29 5.34 -3.10
C LEU A 151 -23.17 6.38 -4.22
N GLY A 152 -23.03 7.67 -3.85
CA GLY A 152 -22.82 8.77 -4.80
C GLY A 152 -21.47 8.76 -5.53
N ASP A 153 -20.57 7.83 -5.18
CA ASP A 153 -19.28 7.67 -5.84
C ASP A 153 -19.28 6.57 -6.90
N VAL A 154 -20.42 5.88 -7.10
CA VAL A 154 -20.56 4.75 -8.02
C VAL A 154 -21.34 5.19 -9.26
N TYR A 155 -20.69 5.21 -10.41
CA TYR A 155 -21.26 5.62 -11.68
C TYR A 155 -21.36 4.41 -12.62
N LEU A 156 -22.59 3.90 -12.86
CA LEU A 156 -22.88 2.71 -13.67
C LEU A 156 -23.70 3.05 -14.94
N SER A 157 -23.51 4.23 -15.51
CA SER A 157 -24.25 4.66 -16.68
C SER A 157 -23.86 3.87 -17.93
N GLU A 158 -24.84 3.38 -18.70
CA GLU A 158 -24.63 2.72 -20.00
C GLU A 158 -24.04 3.66 -21.07
N LYS A 159 -24.24 4.97 -20.92
CA LYS A 159 -23.78 5.99 -21.89
C LYS A 159 -22.32 6.41 -21.69
N ARG A 160 -21.70 6.05 -20.56
CA ARG A 160 -20.30 6.38 -20.22
C ARG A 160 -19.64 5.18 -19.56
N SER A 161 -18.32 5.08 -19.67
CA SER A 161 -17.57 4.02 -18.98
C SER A 161 -17.90 4.00 -17.49
N ALA A 162 -18.33 2.84 -17.00
CA ALA A 162 -18.61 2.65 -15.58
C ALA A 162 -17.34 2.92 -14.75
N HIS A 163 -17.47 3.68 -13.67
CA HIS A 163 -16.33 4.07 -12.84
C HIS A 163 -16.72 4.39 -11.40
N LEU A 164 -15.72 4.45 -10.55
CA LEU A 164 -15.81 4.92 -9.18
C LEU A 164 -15.05 6.24 -9.03
N ARG A 165 -15.62 7.18 -8.29
CA ARG A 165 -14.90 8.32 -7.77
C ARG A 165 -14.24 7.90 -6.45
N VAL A 166 -12.93 7.99 -6.36
CA VAL A 166 -12.16 7.49 -5.23
C VAL A 166 -11.41 8.63 -4.57
N ASN A 167 -11.69 8.85 -3.30
CA ASN A 167 -11.00 9.84 -2.48
C ASN A 167 -9.73 9.23 -1.86
N GLY A 168 -8.57 9.65 -2.36
CA GLY A 168 -7.26 9.20 -1.90
C GLY A 168 -6.75 9.97 -0.68
N LYS A 169 -5.57 9.58 -0.20
CA LYS A 169 -4.89 10.27 0.91
C LYS A 169 -4.60 11.73 0.52
N GLY A 170 -4.97 12.69 1.39
CA GLY A 170 -4.79 14.12 1.17
C GLY A 170 -5.85 14.74 0.28
N GLN A 171 -7.08 14.23 0.28
CA GLN A 171 -8.25 14.74 -0.47
C GLN A 171 -8.05 14.80 -2.00
N ARG A 172 -7.15 13.99 -2.54
CA ARG A 172 -6.97 13.87 -3.99
C ARG A 172 -7.97 12.88 -4.55
N GLU A 173 -8.90 13.37 -5.34
CA GLU A 173 -9.86 12.53 -6.06
C GLU A 173 -9.20 11.91 -7.30
N ARG A 174 -9.61 10.69 -7.61
CA ARG A 174 -9.31 10.04 -8.89
C ARG A 174 -10.48 9.18 -9.35
N VAL A 175 -10.49 8.91 -10.62
CA VAL A 175 -11.42 7.97 -11.24
C VAL A 175 -10.78 6.58 -11.28
N ALA A 176 -11.53 5.56 -10.85
CA ALA A 176 -11.18 4.16 -11.02
C ALA A 176 -12.18 3.53 -12.01
N TYR A 177 -11.73 3.21 -13.22
CA TYR A 177 -12.58 2.60 -14.24
C TYR A 177 -12.92 1.17 -13.89
N LEU A 178 -14.16 0.76 -14.16
CA LEU A 178 -14.66 -0.59 -13.90
C LEU A 178 -14.59 -1.44 -15.16
N SER A 179 -14.11 -2.68 -15.04
CA SER A 179 -14.35 -3.70 -16.05
C SER A 179 -15.83 -4.09 -16.06
N ALA A 180 -16.31 -4.68 -17.17
CA ALA A 180 -17.69 -5.16 -17.28
C ALA A 180 -18.08 -6.07 -16.11
N THR A 181 -17.23 -7.02 -15.75
CA THR A 181 -17.42 -7.92 -14.59
C THR A 181 -17.56 -7.16 -13.27
N ALA A 182 -16.69 -6.17 -13.01
CA ALA A 182 -16.74 -5.37 -11.79
C ALA A 182 -18.01 -4.51 -11.73
N ALA A 183 -18.42 -3.92 -12.87
CA ALA A 183 -19.64 -3.14 -12.98
C ALA A 183 -20.90 -4.00 -12.73
N GLN A 184 -20.96 -5.20 -13.30
CA GLN A 184 -22.06 -6.14 -13.07
C GLN A 184 -22.16 -6.59 -11.61
N LEU A 185 -21.02 -6.95 -10.99
CA LEU A 185 -20.98 -7.38 -9.59
C LEU A 185 -21.42 -6.29 -8.64
N ILE A 186 -20.94 -5.05 -8.81
CA ILE A 186 -21.32 -3.95 -7.92
C ILE A 186 -22.81 -3.58 -8.15
N SER A 187 -23.30 -3.59 -9.38
CA SER A 187 -24.72 -3.37 -9.70
C SER A 187 -25.61 -4.42 -9.02
N LYS A 188 -25.27 -5.72 -9.18
CA LYS A 188 -25.97 -6.81 -8.52
C LYS A 188 -25.94 -6.70 -7.00
N TYR A 189 -24.79 -6.34 -6.43
CA TYR A 189 -24.68 -6.14 -4.99
C TYR A 189 -25.57 -4.98 -4.51
N LEU A 190 -25.58 -3.84 -5.21
CA LEU A 190 -26.38 -2.69 -4.85
C LEU A 190 -27.89 -2.97 -4.96
N SER A 191 -28.32 -3.71 -5.98
CA SER A 191 -29.72 -4.11 -6.16
C SER A 191 -30.24 -5.01 -5.04
N GLY A 192 -29.38 -5.90 -4.52
CA GLY A 192 -29.72 -6.81 -3.38
C GLY A 192 -29.55 -6.18 -2.00
N ARG A 193 -29.18 -4.90 -1.91
CA ARG A 193 -28.88 -4.25 -0.65
C ARG A 193 -30.14 -3.89 0.12
N THR A 194 -30.28 -4.46 1.32
CA THR A 194 -31.51 -4.32 2.15
C THR A 194 -31.63 -2.96 2.85
N THR A 195 -30.53 -2.25 3.09
CA THR A 195 -30.51 -0.98 3.83
C THR A 195 -30.23 0.19 2.89
N LYS A 196 -31.23 1.04 2.63
CA LYS A 196 -31.11 2.26 1.82
C LYS A 196 -30.62 3.50 2.60
N LYS A 197 -30.66 3.43 3.95
CA LYS A 197 -30.32 4.57 4.84
C LYS A 197 -28.82 4.83 4.99
N GLU A 198 -27.99 3.82 4.73
CA GLU A 198 -26.54 3.95 4.88
C GLU A 198 -25.90 4.38 3.57
N GLU A 199 -25.13 5.46 3.60
CA GLU A 199 -24.47 6.00 2.40
C GLU A 199 -23.28 5.17 1.94
N LYS A 200 -22.62 4.41 2.84
CA LYS A 200 -21.48 3.57 2.48
C LYS A 200 -21.90 2.40 1.61
N VAL A 201 -21.12 2.13 0.55
CA VAL A 201 -21.41 1.06 -0.40
C VAL A 201 -21.40 -0.29 0.30
N PHE A 202 -20.33 -0.64 1.01
CA PHE A 202 -20.17 -1.98 1.57
C PHE A 202 -20.53 -2.05 3.05
N LEU A 203 -21.45 -2.96 3.36
CA LEU A 203 -21.97 -3.15 4.70
C LEU A 203 -21.57 -4.52 5.27
N ASN A 204 -21.45 -4.58 6.60
CA ASN A 204 -21.30 -5.84 7.31
C ASN A 204 -22.67 -6.55 7.46
N ARG A 205 -22.68 -7.76 8.06
CA ARG A 205 -23.91 -8.54 8.27
C ARG A 205 -24.96 -7.84 9.17
N ARG A 206 -24.56 -6.82 9.93
CA ARG A 206 -25.45 -6.03 10.80
C ARG A 206 -25.97 -4.76 10.12
N GLY A 207 -25.74 -4.60 8.80
CA GLY A 207 -26.13 -3.40 8.04
C GLY A 207 -25.30 -2.15 8.34
N LYS A 208 -24.21 -2.25 9.10
CA LYS A 208 -23.27 -1.15 9.37
C LYS A 208 -22.13 -1.13 8.38
N PRO A 209 -21.45 0.02 8.15
CA PRO A 209 -20.27 0.10 7.30
C PRO A 209 -19.24 -0.97 7.64
N ILE A 210 -18.69 -1.61 6.61
CA ILE A 210 -17.61 -2.58 6.79
C ILE A 210 -16.32 -1.85 7.19
N THR A 211 -15.45 -2.51 7.95
CA THR A 211 -14.17 -1.96 8.39
C THR A 211 -13.01 -2.57 7.60
N ILE A 212 -11.86 -1.89 7.57
CA ILE A 212 -10.62 -2.41 6.98
C ILE A 212 -10.27 -3.77 7.57
N THR A 213 -10.28 -3.87 8.90
CA THR A 213 -10.03 -5.14 9.62
C THR A 213 -11.05 -6.21 9.22
N GLY A 214 -12.33 -5.84 9.05
CA GLY A 214 -13.36 -6.77 8.60
C GLY A 214 -13.08 -7.35 7.23
N ILE A 215 -12.65 -6.54 6.25
CA ILE A 215 -12.26 -7.01 4.91
C ILE A 215 -11.02 -7.91 5.00
N GLN A 216 -10.00 -7.51 5.76
CA GLN A 216 -8.77 -8.27 5.92
C GLN A 216 -9.00 -9.64 6.58
N LEU A 217 -9.84 -9.71 7.61
CA LEU A 217 -10.20 -10.96 8.27
C LEU A 217 -10.99 -11.90 7.33
N GLN A 218 -11.91 -11.35 6.52
CA GLN A 218 -12.62 -12.17 5.53
C GLN A 218 -11.66 -12.70 4.46
N LEU A 219 -10.75 -11.87 3.95
CA LEU A 219 -9.73 -12.33 3.00
C LEU A 219 -8.87 -13.44 3.61
N ALA A 220 -8.38 -13.25 4.83
CA ALA A 220 -7.57 -14.25 5.52
C ALA A 220 -8.33 -15.59 5.70
N LYS A 221 -9.63 -15.55 6.01
CA LYS A 221 -10.47 -16.73 6.09
C LYS A 221 -10.53 -17.48 4.75
N TYR A 222 -10.80 -16.79 3.64
CA TYR A 222 -10.83 -17.40 2.31
C TYR A 222 -9.46 -17.94 1.89
N CYS A 223 -8.40 -17.20 2.20
CA CYS A 223 -7.03 -17.68 1.95
C CYS A 223 -6.72 -18.98 2.71
N HIS A 224 -7.11 -19.05 3.97
CA HIS A 224 -6.95 -20.28 4.78
C HIS A 224 -7.73 -21.46 4.17
N GLN A 225 -8.99 -21.23 3.75
CA GLN A 225 -9.81 -22.27 3.10
C GLN A 225 -9.21 -22.74 1.77
N ALA A 226 -8.57 -21.85 1.03
CA ALA A 226 -7.96 -22.13 -0.26
C ALA A 226 -6.51 -22.66 -0.17
N GLY A 227 -5.91 -22.74 1.02
CA GLY A 227 -4.51 -23.11 1.21
C GLY A 227 -3.52 -22.14 0.56
N ILE A 228 -3.84 -20.84 0.53
CA ILE A 228 -3.02 -19.78 -0.08
C ILE A 228 -2.76 -18.64 0.91
N TRP A 229 -1.85 -17.74 0.53
CA TRP A 229 -1.57 -16.54 1.32
C TRP A 229 -1.61 -15.29 0.45
N VAL A 230 -2.69 -14.51 0.55
CA VAL A 230 -2.92 -13.28 -0.22
C VAL A 230 -3.35 -12.15 0.72
N THR A 231 -2.86 -10.94 0.48
CA THR A 231 -3.24 -9.74 1.21
C THR A 231 -3.97 -8.74 0.31
N CYS A 232 -4.75 -7.83 0.90
CA CYS A 232 -5.40 -6.75 0.16
C CYS A 232 -4.40 -5.90 -0.65
N HIS A 233 -3.17 -5.72 -0.13
CA HIS A 233 -2.14 -4.99 -0.85
C HIS A 233 -1.62 -5.73 -2.07
N GLN A 234 -1.50 -7.07 -1.99
CA GLN A 234 -1.10 -7.90 -3.13
C GLN A 234 -2.15 -7.91 -4.24
N LEU A 235 -3.47 -7.87 -3.95
CA LEU A 235 -4.50 -7.72 -5.00
C LEU A 235 -4.27 -6.44 -5.82
N ARG A 236 -4.03 -5.33 -5.16
CA ARG A 236 -3.71 -4.06 -5.82
C ARG A 236 -2.37 -4.10 -6.56
N HIS A 237 -1.36 -4.75 -5.98
CA HIS A 237 -0.06 -4.95 -6.63
C HIS A 237 -0.20 -5.76 -7.91
N THR A 238 -0.95 -6.86 -7.86
CA THR A 238 -1.24 -7.72 -9.02
C THR A 238 -1.94 -6.95 -10.14
N PHE A 239 -2.90 -6.06 -9.80
CA PHE A 239 -3.49 -5.14 -10.79
C PHE A 239 -2.40 -4.32 -11.50
N ALA A 240 -1.50 -3.70 -10.75
CA ALA A 240 -0.43 -2.89 -11.31
C ALA A 240 0.51 -3.70 -12.22
N CYS A 241 0.96 -4.87 -11.75
CA CYS A 241 1.83 -5.76 -12.54
C CYS A 241 1.15 -6.21 -13.83
N ARG A 242 -0.13 -6.60 -13.78
CA ARG A 242 -0.89 -7.01 -14.96
C ARG A 242 -1.11 -5.89 -15.96
N MET A 243 -1.35 -4.65 -15.49
CA MET A 243 -1.44 -3.50 -16.38
C MET A 243 -0.12 -3.20 -17.09
N VAL A 244 1.00 -3.27 -16.36
CA VAL A 244 2.33 -3.09 -16.97
C VAL A 244 2.63 -4.23 -17.93
N ALA A 245 2.32 -5.47 -17.58
CA ALA A 245 2.49 -6.64 -18.47
C ALA A 245 1.59 -6.62 -19.72
N ALA A 246 0.52 -5.83 -19.70
CA ALA A 246 -0.35 -5.53 -20.84
C ALA A 246 0.04 -4.25 -21.58
N ASP A 247 1.29 -3.80 -21.46
CA ASP A 247 1.86 -2.63 -22.13
C ASP A 247 1.17 -1.28 -21.83
N VAL A 248 0.43 -1.20 -20.72
CA VAL A 248 -0.16 0.07 -20.29
C VAL A 248 0.98 0.98 -19.77
N PRO A 249 1.12 2.21 -20.30
CA PRO A 249 2.18 3.12 -19.88
C PRO A 249 2.22 3.29 -18.34
N VAL A 250 3.41 3.19 -17.75
CA VAL A 250 3.63 3.26 -16.29
C VAL A 250 3.06 4.55 -15.68
N THR A 251 3.10 5.65 -16.43
CA THR A 251 2.49 6.93 -16.04
C THR A 251 0.97 6.84 -15.92
N SER A 252 0.33 6.06 -16.78
CA SER A 252 -1.13 5.79 -16.71
C SER A 252 -1.45 4.89 -15.53
N VAL A 253 -0.68 3.82 -15.30
CA VAL A 253 -0.81 2.95 -14.13
C VAL A 253 -0.62 3.75 -12.83
N GLN A 254 0.35 4.66 -12.80
CA GLN A 254 0.58 5.57 -11.66
C GLN A 254 -0.66 6.44 -11.36
N LYS A 255 -1.27 7.03 -12.39
CA LYS A 255 -2.49 7.82 -12.27
C LYS A 255 -3.67 6.97 -11.79
N MET A 256 -3.87 5.78 -12.36
CA MET A 256 -4.92 4.82 -11.94
C MET A 256 -4.78 4.45 -10.47
N LEU A 257 -3.56 4.22 -10.00
CA LEU A 257 -3.28 3.88 -8.62
C LEU A 257 -3.32 5.10 -7.67
N GLY A 258 -3.22 6.33 -8.17
CA GLY A 258 -3.10 7.53 -7.34
C GLY A 258 -1.82 7.54 -6.51
N HIS A 259 -0.68 7.19 -7.12
CA HIS A 259 0.63 7.30 -6.50
C HIS A 259 1.16 8.72 -6.65
N THR A 260 1.53 9.36 -5.55
CA THR A 260 2.15 10.69 -5.53
C THR A 260 3.64 10.66 -5.88
N SER A 261 4.27 9.48 -5.86
CA SER A 261 5.69 9.28 -6.14
C SER A 261 5.86 8.22 -7.21
N ILE A 262 6.63 8.55 -8.25
CA ILE A 262 7.07 7.63 -9.32
C ILE A 262 7.82 6.42 -8.73
N ARG A 263 8.58 6.62 -7.66
CA ARG A 263 9.37 5.58 -6.99
C ARG A 263 8.54 4.33 -6.63
N THR A 264 7.29 4.53 -6.22
CA THR A 264 6.39 3.44 -5.87
C THR A 264 5.90 2.66 -7.11
N THR A 265 5.82 3.32 -8.27
CA THR A 265 5.37 2.70 -9.52
C THR A 265 6.54 2.08 -10.28
N GLN A 266 7.75 2.62 -10.14
CA GLN A 266 8.98 2.03 -10.69
C GLN A 266 9.29 0.62 -10.13
N LEU A 267 8.79 0.28 -8.95
CA LEU A 267 8.88 -1.09 -8.43
C LEU A 267 8.15 -2.10 -9.33
N TYR A 268 7.11 -1.68 -10.05
CA TYR A 268 6.36 -2.55 -10.97
C TYR A 268 7.07 -2.72 -12.32
N VAL A 269 7.85 -1.74 -12.75
CA VAL A 269 8.67 -1.81 -13.97
C VAL A 269 9.76 -2.88 -13.85
N ARG A 270 10.32 -3.06 -12.65
CA ARG A 270 11.34 -4.10 -12.38
C ARG A 270 10.79 -5.53 -12.39
N VAL A 271 9.46 -5.70 -12.29
CA VAL A 271 8.82 -7.02 -12.37
C VAL A 271 8.60 -7.47 -13.82
N ALA A 272 8.70 -6.54 -14.76
CA ALA A 272 8.52 -6.79 -16.19
C ALA A 272 9.86 -7.09 -16.89
N ASP A 273 10.68 -8.01 -16.35
CA ASP A 273 11.89 -8.50 -17.06
C ASP A 273 11.52 -9.07 -18.44
N ARG A 274 10.32 -9.65 -18.59
CA ARG A 274 9.78 -10.05 -19.91
C ARG A 274 9.59 -8.89 -20.86
N GLN A 275 9.17 -7.72 -20.36
CA GLN A 275 9.00 -6.53 -21.20
C GLN A 275 10.35 -6.01 -21.68
N VAL A 276 11.37 -5.98 -20.81
CA VAL A 276 12.74 -5.60 -21.18
C VAL A 276 13.29 -6.54 -22.25
N GLU A 277 13.04 -7.84 -22.15
CA GLU A 277 13.44 -8.83 -23.14
C GLU A 277 12.71 -8.61 -24.48
N GLN A 278 11.40 -8.40 -24.45
CA GLN A 278 10.61 -8.10 -25.66
C GLN A 278 11.03 -6.78 -26.30
N ASP A 279 11.20 -5.72 -25.51
CA ASP A 279 11.67 -4.41 -25.99
C ASP A 279 13.06 -4.48 -26.58
N TYR A 280 13.97 -5.29 -25.96
CA TYR A 280 15.30 -5.54 -26.52
C TYR A 280 15.21 -6.22 -27.89
N HIS A 281 14.43 -7.31 -27.99
CA HIS A 281 14.30 -8.02 -29.27
C HIS A 281 13.62 -7.16 -30.33
N ALA A 282 12.59 -6.41 -30.00
CA ALA A 282 11.93 -5.48 -30.92
C ALA A 282 12.83 -4.31 -31.31
N GLY A 283 13.64 -3.80 -30.37
CA GLY A 283 14.58 -2.71 -30.61
C GLY A 283 15.78 -3.14 -31.44
N ILE A 284 16.40 -4.27 -31.10
CA ILE A 284 17.59 -4.76 -31.81
C ILE A 284 17.25 -5.14 -33.24
N GLN A 285 16.06 -5.67 -33.50
CA GLN A 285 15.62 -6.00 -34.84
C GLN A 285 15.52 -4.75 -35.73
N LYS A 286 14.97 -3.66 -35.24
CA LYS A 286 14.93 -2.35 -35.92
C LYS A 286 16.35 -1.79 -36.17
N VAL A 287 17.25 -1.95 -35.20
CA VAL A 287 18.65 -1.52 -35.36
C VAL A 287 19.33 -2.30 -36.46
N ILE A 288 19.16 -3.62 -36.53
CA ILE A 288 19.74 -4.48 -37.57
C ILE A 288 19.15 -4.14 -38.94
N GLU A 289 17.83 -3.97 -39.05
CA GLU A 289 17.16 -3.57 -40.28
C GLU A 289 17.68 -2.21 -40.82
N ASN A 290 17.86 -1.23 -39.93
CA ASN A 290 18.40 0.08 -40.29
C ASN A 290 19.90 0.05 -40.65
N CYS A 291 20.67 -0.89 -40.07
CA CYS A 291 22.09 -1.08 -40.44
C CYS A 291 22.26 -1.80 -41.75
N SER A 292 21.33 -2.66 -42.15
CA SER A 292 21.35 -3.39 -43.44
C SER A 292 21.03 -2.48 -44.64
N SER A 293 20.57 -1.25 -44.39
CA SER A 293 20.29 -0.24 -45.42
C SER A 293 21.47 0.71 -45.70
N LEU A 294 22.68 0.46 -45.15
CA LEU A 294 23.86 1.21 -45.51
C LEU A 294 24.36 0.78 -46.91
N PRO A 295 24.58 1.73 -47.83
CA PRO A 295 25.03 1.40 -49.18
C PRO A 295 26.39 0.70 -49.13
N GLU A 296 26.54 -0.40 -49.91
CA GLU A 296 27.83 -1.04 -50.13
C GLU A 296 28.81 0.00 -50.64
N VAL A 297 29.92 0.17 -49.94
CA VAL A 297 31.04 0.98 -50.43
C VAL A 297 31.62 0.24 -51.61
N SER A 298 31.31 0.70 -52.82
CA SER A 298 31.96 0.26 -54.08
C SER A 298 33.45 0.54 -53.99
N HIS A 299 34.23 -0.51 -53.77
CA HIS A 299 35.67 -0.45 -54.03
C HIS A 299 35.91 -0.40 -55.55
N GLY A 300 36.23 0.81 -56.00
CA GLY A 300 36.83 1.03 -57.31
C GLY A 300 38.35 0.95 -57.23
#